data_809645e4d9ee0c93a2c6c23a2f7708ec
#
_entry.id   809645e4d9ee0c93a2c6c23a2f7708ec
#
_cell.length_a   1.000
_cell.length_b   1.000
_cell.length_c   1.000
_cell.angle_alpha   90.00
_cell.angle_beta   90.00
_cell.angle_gamma   90.00
#
_symmetry.space_group_name_H-M   'P 1'
#
loop_
_entity.id
_entity.type
_entity.pdbx_description
1 polymer ?
#
loop_
_entity_poly.entity_id
_entity_poly.type
_entity_poly.pdbx_seq_one_letter_code
_entity_poly.pdbx_strand_id
1 'polypeptide(L)'
;MTGFVFRSKKGKDIEVPVPPAPLADTHGHLTCFRTLDVADALAHATLAGLRLLVVPIDIVDDFGERWRTAGELLAWLDTQVERAHTSLDDTAREGLEPPTFNGWGVPELLDNVHIVAGAHPYGADCLDEAALTRLGDLLASPRCVGVGEIGLDFGPHNKLGADVQERAFRRQLRFAHERQLPVELHLRDGEDDTAAHDLAIRVLREEGVPERGCDLHCFTQSLEVMAPFVELGCHIAFGGAVTFRRSDDIRSAACACPKNLLLSETDSPYMAPVPLRGWECEPAMVAFSAALLADVRKATLDVPREETYRALWENACTLFGLSPMCAAG
;
A
#
# COMPACT_ATOMS: atom_id res chain seq x y z
N MET A 1 22.39 -8.14 -14.88
CA MET A 1 21.98 -6.76 -14.56
C MET A 1 20.58 -6.61 -15.11
N THR A 2 19.61 -6.55 -14.27
CA THR A 2 18.21 -6.32 -14.64
C THR A 2 18.12 -4.91 -15.19
N GLY A 3 17.94 -4.79 -16.47
CA GLY A 3 17.97 -3.51 -17.13
C GLY A 3 16.63 -2.78 -17.18
N PHE A 4 15.68 -3.05 -16.23
CA PHE A 4 14.46 -2.28 -16.21
C PHE A 4 14.73 -0.83 -15.82
N VAL A 5 14.33 0.08 -16.68
CA VAL A 5 14.56 1.52 -16.52
C VAL A 5 13.28 2.27 -16.83
N PHE A 6 13.01 3.32 -16.08
CA PHE A 6 12.03 4.32 -16.49
C PHE A 6 12.66 5.27 -17.51
N ARG A 7 11.96 5.57 -18.57
CA ARG A 7 12.45 6.51 -19.58
C ARG A 7 11.81 7.89 -19.42
N SER A 8 12.64 8.88 -19.04
CA SER A 8 12.19 10.27 -18.88
C SER A 8 11.62 10.86 -20.18
N LYS A 9 10.77 11.88 -20.07
CA LYS A 9 10.24 12.65 -21.24
C LYS A 9 11.34 13.22 -22.14
N LYS A 10 12.59 13.34 -21.62
CA LYS A 10 13.77 13.78 -22.37
C LYS A 10 14.59 12.62 -22.92
N GLY A 11 14.09 11.39 -22.86
CA GLY A 11 14.77 10.18 -23.34
C GLY A 11 15.92 9.70 -22.44
N LYS A 12 16.06 10.23 -21.21
CA LYS A 12 17.05 9.75 -20.25
C LYS A 12 16.51 8.54 -19.49
N ASP A 13 17.30 7.49 -19.45
CA ASP A 13 16.99 6.32 -18.65
C ASP A 13 17.22 6.61 -17.16
N ILE A 14 16.27 6.14 -16.33
CA ILE A 14 16.30 6.23 -14.87
C ILE A 14 16.31 4.79 -14.37
N GLU A 15 17.46 4.36 -13.87
CA GLU A 15 17.64 3.02 -13.36
C GLU A 15 16.78 2.79 -12.12
N VAL A 16 16.10 1.65 -12.07
CA VAL A 16 15.35 1.22 -10.88
C VAL A 16 16.35 0.57 -9.90
N PRO A 17 16.32 0.95 -8.61
CA PRO A 17 17.15 0.33 -7.60
C PRO A 17 16.91 -1.18 -7.55
N VAL A 18 17.97 -1.98 -7.65
CA VAL A 18 17.90 -3.45 -7.53
C VAL A 18 17.78 -3.82 -6.06
N PRO A 19 16.67 -4.44 -5.63
CA PRO A 19 16.45 -4.77 -4.22
C PRO A 19 17.23 -6.03 -3.83
N PRO A 20 17.85 -6.08 -2.64
CA PRO A 20 18.53 -7.28 -2.12
C PRO A 20 17.57 -8.33 -1.53
N ALA A 21 16.30 -8.00 -1.37
CA ALA A 21 15.23 -8.87 -0.88
C ALA A 21 13.93 -8.53 -1.63
N PRO A 22 12.91 -9.42 -1.59
CA PRO A 22 11.61 -9.16 -2.22
C PRO A 22 11.03 -7.82 -1.77
N LEU A 23 10.36 -7.12 -2.67
CA LEU A 23 9.62 -5.89 -2.36
C LEU A 23 8.15 -6.19 -2.11
N ALA A 24 7.56 -5.42 -1.21
CA ALA A 24 6.12 -5.32 -1.02
C ALA A 24 5.67 -3.88 -1.25
N ASP A 25 4.57 -3.71 -1.98
CA ASP A 25 3.81 -2.48 -2.04
C ASP A 25 2.49 -2.72 -1.30
N THR A 26 2.39 -2.17 -0.09
CA THR A 26 1.23 -2.43 0.78
C THR A 26 0.01 -1.61 0.41
N HIS A 27 0.15 -0.61 -0.47
CA HIS A 27 -0.96 0.23 -0.91
C HIS A 27 -0.70 0.82 -2.30
N GLY A 28 -1.39 0.30 -3.31
CA GLY A 28 -1.31 0.82 -4.68
C GLY A 28 -2.63 0.66 -5.44
N HIS A 29 -3.31 1.79 -5.74
CA HIS A 29 -4.56 1.76 -6.50
C HIS A 29 -4.30 1.39 -7.96
N LEU A 30 -4.88 0.31 -8.42
CA LEU A 30 -4.90 -0.06 -9.84
C LEU A 30 -6.14 0.47 -10.56
N THR A 31 -7.22 0.76 -9.81
CA THR A 31 -8.49 1.25 -10.36
C THR A 31 -8.42 2.72 -10.79
N CYS A 32 -7.47 3.47 -10.27
CA CYS A 32 -7.35 4.93 -10.41
C CYS A 32 -6.40 5.41 -11.53
N PHE A 33 -5.76 4.51 -12.27
CA PHE A 33 -4.86 4.90 -13.36
C PHE A 33 -5.60 5.67 -14.47
N ARG A 34 -4.95 6.71 -14.99
CA ARG A 34 -5.49 7.59 -16.03
C ARG A 34 -4.83 7.38 -17.39
N THR A 35 -3.52 7.17 -17.40
CA THR A 35 -2.70 7.05 -18.61
C THR A 35 -1.91 5.75 -18.67
N LEU A 36 -1.65 5.12 -17.54
CA LEU A 36 -0.93 3.85 -17.46
C LEU A 36 -1.88 2.68 -17.74
N ASP A 37 -1.39 1.70 -18.48
CA ASP A 37 -2.04 0.40 -18.58
C ASP A 37 -1.72 -0.42 -17.32
N VAL A 38 -2.76 -1.02 -16.72
CA VAL A 38 -2.62 -1.75 -15.45
C VAL A 38 -1.76 -3.01 -15.62
N ALA A 39 -1.91 -3.72 -16.74
CA ALA A 39 -1.13 -4.92 -16.99
C ALA A 39 0.36 -4.60 -17.18
N ASP A 40 0.68 -3.49 -17.88
CA ASP A 40 2.05 -3.04 -18.03
C ASP A 40 2.63 -2.59 -16.69
N ALA A 41 1.86 -1.88 -15.86
CA ALA A 41 2.29 -1.49 -14.51
C ALA A 41 2.59 -2.70 -13.60
N LEU A 42 1.81 -3.77 -13.69
CA LEU A 42 2.06 -5.05 -13.00
C LEU A 42 3.32 -5.74 -13.52
N ALA A 43 3.54 -5.75 -14.84
CA ALA A 43 4.76 -6.28 -15.45
C ALA A 43 5.99 -5.47 -15.00
N HIS A 44 5.94 -4.14 -15.01
CA HIS A 44 7.00 -3.27 -14.50
C HIS A 44 7.29 -3.53 -13.02
N ALA A 45 6.25 -3.70 -12.20
CA ALA A 45 6.38 -4.02 -10.78
C ALA A 45 7.14 -5.34 -10.57
N THR A 46 6.82 -6.37 -11.37
CA THR A 46 7.53 -7.66 -11.35
C THR A 46 9.00 -7.48 -11.71
N LEU A 47 9.30 -6.71 -12.76
CA LEU A 47 10.67 -6.40 -13.19
C LEU A 47 11.45 -5.57 -12.16
N ALA A 48 10.77 -4.74 -11.37
CA ALA A 48 11.36 -3.98 -10.27
C ALA A 48 11.63 -4.84 -9.00
N GLY A 49 11.13 -6.07 -8.96
CA GLY A 49 11.35 -6.99 -7.83
C GLY A 49 10.22 -7.04 -6.81
N LEU A 50 9.03 -6.51 -7.14
CA LEU A 50 7.85 -6.73 -6.30
C LEU A 50 7.49 -8.22 -6.28
N ARG A 51 7.01 -8.66 -5.10
CA ARG A 51 6.47 -10.00 -4.86
C ARG A 51 5.14 -9.97 -4.10
N LEU A 52 4.71 -8.80 -3.66
CA LEU A 52 3.41 -8.55 -3.03
C LEU A 52 2.91 -7.17 -3.43
N LEU A 53 1.67 -7.11 -3.89
CA LEU A 53 0.91 -5.87 -4.08
C LEU A 53 -0.43 -5.98 -3.38
N VAL A 54 -0.78 -4.99 -2.56
CA VAL A 54 -2.12 -4.86 -1.97
C VAL A 54 -2.82 -3.67 -2.62
N VAL A 55 -4.00 -3.93 -3.18
CA VAL A 55 -4.80 -2.96 -3.93
C VAL A 55 -6.01 -2.57 -3.09
N PRO A 56 -6.13 -1.32 -2.68
CA PRO A 56 -7.34 -0.85 -2.00
C PRO A 56 -8.51 -0.74 -2.97
N ILE A 57 -9.68 -1.19 -2.53
CA ILE A 57 -10.94 -1.13 -3.25
C ILE A 57 -11.96 -0.34 -2.43
N ASP A 58 -12.37 0.80 -2.94
CA ASP A 58 -13.45 1.58 -2.34
C ASP A 58 -14.81 0.99 -2.71
N ILE A 59 -15.54 0.48 -1.71
CA ILE A 59 -16.86 -0.14 -1.91
C ILE A 59 -17.95 0.86 -2.32
N VAL A 60 -17.66 2.15 -2.31
CA VAL A 60 -18.54 3.24 -2.74
C VAL A 60 -18.09 3.76 -4.10
N ASP A 61 -16.88 4.34 -4.18
CA ASP A 61 -16.44 5.11 -5.34
C ASP A 61 -15.96 4.24 -6.52
N ASP A 62 -15.41 3.05 -6.28
CA ASP A 62 -15.02 2.14 -7.37
C ASP A 62 -16.24 1.50 -8.07
N PHE A 63 -17.42 1.54 -7.44
CA PHE A 63 -18.63 0.91 -7.97
C PHE A 63 -19.59 1.94 -8.59
N GLY A 64 -20.18 1.56 -9.72
CA GLY A 64 -21.09 2.42 -10.47
C GLY A 64 -21.20 2.00 -11.93
N GLU A 65 -20.75 2.86 -12.84
CA GLU A 65 -20.80 2.58 -14.26
C GLU A 65 -19.78 1.52 -14.71
N ARG A 66 -18.60 1.49 -14.07
CA ARG A 66 -17.49 0.61 -14.44
C ARG A 66 -17.69 -0.82 -13.93
N TRP A 67 -18.03 -0.95 -12.65
CA TRP A 67 -18.34 -2.25 -12.03
C TRP A 67 -19.59 -2.10 -11.16
N ARG A 68 -20.49 -3.07 -11.29
CA ARG A 68 -21.76 -3.10 -10.52
C ARG A 68 -21.68 -4.08 -9.35
N THR A 69 -20.81 -5.09 -9.47
CA THR A 69 -20.66 -6.16 -8.48
C THR A 69 -19.21 -6.42 -8.16
N ALA A 70 -18.94 -6.96 -6.97
CA ALA A 70 -17.62 -7.42 -6.56
C ALA A 70 -17.02 -8.44 -7.56
N GLY A 71 -17.86 -9.34 -8.09
CA GLY A 71 -17.43 -10.32 -9.08
C GLY A 71 -16.93 -9.70 -10.39
N GLU A 72 -17.55 -8.62 -10.87
CA GLU A 72 -17.10 -7.91 -12.08
C GLU A 72 -15.74 -7.24 -11.85
N LEU A 73 -15.52 -6.62 -10.69
CA LEU A 73 -14.25 -6.01 -10.33
C LEU A 73 -13.14 -7.06 -10.20
N LEU A 74 -13.41 -8.16 -9.50
CA LEU A 74 -12.43 -9.23 -9.33
C LEU A 74 -12.08 -9.88 -10.68
N ALA A 75 -13.05 -10.13 -11.55
CA ALA A 75 -12.80 -10.65 -12.90
C ALA A 75 -11.98 -9.66 -13.76
N TRP A 76 -12.20 -8.35 -13.59
CA TRP A 76 -11.35 -7.34 -14.22
C TRP A 76 -9.91 -7.43 -13.72
N LEU A 77 -9.69 -7.55 -12.41
CA LEU A 77 -8.35 -7.68 -11.83
C LEU A 77 -7.64 -8.95 -12.34
N ASP A 78 -8.35 -10.09 -12.38
CA ASP A 78 -7.83 -11.34 -12.94
C ASP A 78 -7.41 -11.16 -14.41
N THR A 79 -8.22 -10.44 -15.20
CA THR A 79 -7.88 -10.12 -16.60
C THR A 79 -6.61 -9.25 -16.69
N GLN A 80 -6.40 -8.27 -15.77
CA GLN A 80 -5.17 -7.48 -15.78
C GLN A 80 -3.95 -8.33 -15.43
N VAL A 81 -4.08 -9.25 -14.47
CA VAL A 81 -3.01 -10.20 -14.11
C VAL A 81 -2.65 -11.11 -15.30
N GLU A 82 -3.66 -11.67 -16.01
CA GLU A 82 -3.42 -12.48 -17.20
C GLU A 82 -2.71 -11.70 -18.33
N ARG A 83 -3.12 -10.44 -18.55
CA ARG A 83 -2.45 -9.56 -19.52
C ARG A 83 -1.02 -9.24 -19.11
N ALA A 84 -0.76 -9.06 -17.82
CA ALA A 84 0.58 -8.79 -17.32
C ALA A 84 1.55 -9.96 -17.56
N HIS A 85 1.08 -11.21 -17.50
CA HIS A 85 1.90 -12.36 -17.92
C HIS A 85 2.34 -12.23 -19.39
N THR A 86 1.43 -11.80 -20.27
CA THR A 86 1.78 -11.58 -21.69
C THR A 86 2.81 -10.46 -21.84
N SER A 87 2.65 -9.34 -21.14
CA SER A 87 3.62 -8.24 -21.15
C SER A 87 5.00 -8.69 -20.63
N LEU A 88 5.05 -9.53 -19.60
CA LEU A 88 6.32 -10.10 -19.10
C LEU A 88 6.99 -11.04 -20.10
N ASP A 89 6.22 -11.87 -20.79
CA ASP A 89 6.76 -12.73 -21.84
C ASP A 89 7.39 -11.92 -22.99
N ASP A 90 6.80 -10.79 -23.34
CA ASP A 90 7.34 -9.89 -24.35
C ASP A 90 8.63 -9.22 -23.87
N THR A 91 8.68 -8.74 -22.63
CA THR A 91 9.93 -8.15 -22.05
C THR A 91 11.05 -9.20 -21.90
N ALA A 92 10.71 -10.46 -21.57
CA ALA A 92 11.69 -11.55 -21.51
C ALA A 92 12.33 -11.83 -22.88
N ARG A 93 11.57 -11.71 -23.98
CA ARG A 93 12.12 -11.83 -25.36
C ARG A 93 13.10 -10.69 -25.70
N GLU A 94 12.95 -9.55 -25.03
CA GLU A 94 13.87 -8.41 -25.13
C GLU A 94 15.07 -8.52 -24.16
N GLY A 95 15.15 -9.59 -23.38
CA GLY A 95 16.24 -9.87 -22.42
C GLY A 95 16.07 -9.17 -21.07
N LEU A 96 14.88 -8.70 -20.73
CA LEU A 96 14.55 -8.17 -19.41
C LEU A 96 13.93 -9.27 -18.55
N GLU A 97 14.58 -9.60 -17.43
CA GLU A 97 14.09 -10.60 -16.49
C GLU A 97 13.94 -10.02 -15.07
N PRO A 98 12.91 -10.46 -14.32
CA PRO A 98 12.76 -10.08 -12.92
C PRO A 98 13.96 -10.50 -12.07
N PRO A 99 14.30 -9.76 -11.01
CA PRO A 99 15.34 -10.19 -10.08
C PRO A 99 14.90 -11.48 -9.37
N THR A 100 15.87 -12.39 -9.19
CA THR A 100 15.67 -13.64 -8.45
C THR A 100 16.08 -13.46 -7.00
N PHE A 101 15.30 -14.01 -6.07
CA PHE A 101 15.55 -13.97 -4.64
C PHE A 101 15.86 -15.38 -4.14
N ASN A 102 17.09 -15.85 -4.43
CA ASN A 102 17.52 -17.19 -4.06
C ASN A 102 17.49 -17.40 -2.55
N GLY A 103 16.87 -18.50 -2.11
CA GLY A 103 16.76 -18.85 -0.69
C GLY A 103 15.56 -18.20 0.03
N TRP A 104 14.74 -17.36 -0.65
CA TRP A 104 13.55 -16.77 -0.06
C TRP A 104 12.29 -17.62 -0.26
N GLY A 105 12.22 -18.38 -1.37
CA GLY A 105 11.02 -19.17 -1.68
C GLY A 105 9.75 -18.34 -1.72
N VAL A 106 9.80 -17.17 -2.31
CA VAL A 106 8.67 -16.23 -2.38
C VAL A 106 7.81 -16.50 -3.61
N PRO A 107 6.49 -16.22 -3.56
CA PRO A 107 5.63 -16.32 -4.74
C PRO A 107 6.03 -15.30 -5.80
N GLU A 108 5.63 -15.52 -7.05
CA GLU A 108 5.70 -14.51 -8.09
C GLU A 108 4.65 -13.43 -7.82
N LEU A 109 4.93 -12.18 -8.24
CA LEU A 109 4.00 -11.06 -7.98
C LEU A 109 2.60 -11.33 -8.51
N LEU A 110 2.47 -11.86 -9.73
CA LEU A 110 1.18 -12.05 -10.38
C LEU A 110 0.29 -13.09 -9.67
N ASP A 111 0.88 -14.00 -8.90
CA ASP A 111 0.18 -14.91 -7.99
C ASP A 111 -0.12 -14.27 -6.61
N ASN A 112 0.43 -13.08 -6.35
CA ASN A 112 0.43 -12.44 -5.03
C ASN A 112 -0.09 -10.99 -5.07
N VAL A 113 -1.07 -10.73 -5.95
CA VAL A 113 -1.84 -9.49 -6.00
C VAL A 113 -3.09 -9.68 -5.15
N HIS A 114 -3.16 -8.97 -4.04
CA HIS A 114 -4.25 -9.00 -3.07
C HIS A 114 -5.02 -7.69 -3.06
N ILE A 115 -6.16 -7.67 -2.36
CA ILE A 115 -6.96 -6.47 -2.14
C ILE A 115 -7.23 -6.26 -0.66
N VAL A 116 -7.45 -5.02 -0.28
CA VAL A 116 -8.20 -4.64 0.92
C VAL A 116 -9.49 -3.96 0.44
N ALA A 117 -10.56 -4.00 1.23
CA ALA A 117 -11.85 -3.43 0.85
C ALA A 117 -12.45 -2.63 1.98
N GLY A 118 -12.92 -1.42 1.69
CA GLY A 118 -13.54 -0.53 2.67
C GLY A 118 -14.21 0.65 2.01
N ALA A 119 -14.96 1.45 2.78
CA ALA A 119 -15.45 2.75 2.34
C ALA A 119 -14.47 3.82 2.81
N HIS A 120 -13.83 4.46 1.85
CA HIS A 120 -12.97 5.62 2.10
C HIS A 120 -13.76 6.74 2.81
N PRO A 121 -13.12 7.61 3.62
CA PRO A 121 -13.81 8.72 4.30
C PRO A 121 -14.64 9.63 3.41
N TYR A 122 -14.37 9.72 2.10
CA TYR A 122 -15.18 10.49 1.16
C TYR A 122 -16.57 9.90 0.94
N GLY A 123 -16.69 8.57 1.02
CA GLY A 123 -17.95 7.83 0.88
C GLY A 123 -18.61 7.44 2.22
N ALA A 124 -18.19 8.02 3.35
CA ALA A 124 -18.62 7.61 4.68
C ALA A 124 -20.15 7.73 4.92
N ASP A 125 -20.84 8.66 4.26
CA ASP A 125 -22.27 8.83 4.31
C ASP A 125 -23.05 7.88 3.38
N CYS A 126 -22.35 7.21 2.47
CA CYS A 126 -22.90 6.25 1.52
C CYS A 126 -22.70 4.77 1.95
N LEU A 127 -22.31 4.52 3.20
CA LEU A 127 -22.12 3.17 3.75
C LEU A 127 -23.49 2.53 4.05
N ASP A 128 -24.27 2.30 3.01
CA ASP A 128 -25.60 1.69 3.03
C ASP A 128 -25.54 0.14 2.92
N GLU A 129 -26.69 -0.51 2.89
CA GLU A 129 -26.80 -1.98 2.78
C GLU A 129 -26.20 -2.52 1.46
N ALA A 130 -26.25 -1.75 0.37
CA ALA A 130 -25.66 -2.17 -0.90
C ALA A 130 -24.13 -2.10 -0.83
N ALA A 131 -23.56 -1.05 -0.24
CA ALA A 131 -22.12 -0.93 0.01
C ALA A 131 -21.63 -2.07 0.94
N LEU A 132 -22.37 -2.37 2.00
CA LEU A 132 -22.03 -3.47 2.90
C LEU A 132 -22.14 -4.84 2.26
N THR A 133 -23.10 -5.04 1.34
CA THR A 133 -23.17 -6.27 0.55
C THR A 133 -21.92 -6.43 -0.31
N ARG A 134 -21.51 -5.37 -1.02
CA ARG A 134 -20.25 -5.37 -1.80
C ARG A 134 -19.03 -5.66 -0.93
N LEU A 135 -18.96 -5.03 0.27
CA LEU A 135 -17.91 -5.33 1.24
C LEU A 135 -17.90 -6.83 1.61
N GLY A 136 -19.05 -7.38 1.95
CA GLY A 136 -19.19 -8.80 2.28
C GLY A 136 -18.72 -9.73 1.16
N ASP A 137 -19.09 -9.42 -0.08
CA ASP A 137 -18.72 -10.17 -1.26
C ASP A 137 -17.20 -10.10 -1.55
N LEU A 138 -16.58 -8.91 -1.39
CA LEU A 138 -15.13 -8.74 -1.53
C LEU A 138 -14.37 -9.48 -0.43
N LEU A 139 -14.81 -9.37 0.83
CA LEU A 139 -14.20 -10.06 1.97
C LEU A 139 -14.33 -11.59 1.89
N ALA A 140 -15.26 -12.12 1.09
CA ALA A 140 -15.36 -13.55 0.83
C ALA A 140 -14.34 -14.05 -0.21
N SER A 141 -13.70 -13.16 -0.96
CA SER A 141 -12.66 -13.49 -1.92
C SER A 141 -11.36 -13.88 -1.23
N PRO A 142 -10.66 -14.93 -1.67
CA PRO A 142 -9.32 -15.26 -1.17
C PRO A 142 -8.27 -14.20 -1.50
N ARG A 143 -8.55 -13.28 -2.44
CA ARG A 143 -7.71 -12.12 -2.71
C ARG A 143 -7.81 -11.05 -1.63
N CYS A 144 -8.90 -11.02 -0.85
CA CYS A 144 -9.11 -9.97 0.16
C CYS A 144 -8.40 -10.33 1.47
N VAL A 145 -7.42 -9.51 1.84
CA VAL A 145 -6.55 -9.75 2.99
C VAL A 145 -6.75 -8.77 4.15
N GLY A 146 -7.63 -7.76 3.99
CA GLY A 146 -7.89 -6.77 5.03
C GLY A 146 -9.12 -5.91 4.77
N VAL A 147 -9.47 -5.09 5.75
CA VAL A 147 -10.50 -4.05 5.65
C VAL A 147 -9.82 -2.69 5.50
N GLY A 148 -10.01 -2.02 4.38
CA GLY A 148 -9.36 -0.73 4.04
C GLY A 148 -9.68 -0.30 2.60
N GLU A 149 -9.52 0.96 2.29
CA GLU A 149 -9.12 2.08 3.16
C GLU A 149 -10.29 2.53 4.03
N ILE A 150 -10.08 2.65 5.31
CA ILE A 150 -11.07 3.22 6.24
C ILE A 150 -10.41 4.30 7.08
N GLY A 151 -11.16 5.20 7.67
CA GLY A 151 -10.58 6.19 8.58
C GLY A 151 -11.19 7.58 8.49
N LEU A 152 -10.32 8.60 8.46
CA LEU A 152 -10.70 10.01 8.61
C LEU A 152 -9.91 10.89 7.63
N ASP A 153 -10.62 11.73 6.88
CA ASP A 153 -10.02 12.77 6.04
C ASP A 153 -10.66 14.12 6.36
N PHE A 154 -9.87 14.99 7.00
CA PHE A 154 -10.27 16.36 7.32
C PHE A 154 -9.65 17.37 6.34
N GLY A 155 -9.10 16.87 5.25
CA GLY A 155 -8.55 17.71 4.18
C GLY A 155 -9.63 18.50 3.43
N PRO A 156 -9.22 19.50 2.63
CA PRO A 156 -10.14 20.47 2.03
C PRO A 156 -11.11 19.88 1.00
N HIS A 157 -10.85 18.68 0.53
CA HIS A 157 -11.67 18.02 -0.49
C HIS A 157 -12.83 17.22 0.10
N ASN A 158 -12.72 16.73 1.34
CA ASN A 158 -13.82 16.07 2.02
C ASN A 158 -14.78 17.11 2.60
N LYS A 159 -16.08 16.90 2.39
CA LYS A 159 -17.15 17.79 2.89
C LYS A 159 -17.95 17.19 4.04
N LEU A 160 -17.67 15.93 4.38
CA LEU A 160 -18.38 15.22 5.43
C LEU A 160 -17.85 15.63 6.81
N GLY A 161 -18.77 15.80 7.75
CA GLY A 161 -18.42 16.10 9.14
C GLY A 161 -17.67 14.94 9.81
N ALA A 162 -16.84 15.28 10.79
CA ALA A 162 -16.06 14.31 11.54
C ALA A 162 -16.92 13.20 12.18
N ASP A 163 -18.13 13.53 12.64
CA ASP A 163 -19.07 12.58 13.24
C ASP A 163 -19.61 11.53 12.26
N VAL A 164 -19.76 11.89 10.99
CA VAL A 164 -20.17 10.95 9.92
C VAL A 164 -19.02 9.98 9.63
N GLN A 165 -17.82 10.52 9.45
CA GLN A 165 -16.63 9.73 9.19
C GLN A 165 -16.29 8.80 10.37
N GLU A 166 -16.36 9.29 11.62
CA GLU A 166 -16.11 8.48 12.82
C GLU A 166 -17.10 7.30 12.92
N ARG A 167 -18.38 7.52 12.65
CA ARG A 167 -19.38 6.42 12.67
C ARG A 167 -19.06 5.36 11.62
N ALA A 168 -18.71 5.77 10.40
CA ALA A 168 -18.33 4.83 9.32
C ALA A 168 -17.04 4.09 9.66
N PHE A 169 -16.03 4.79 10.19
CA PHE A 169 -14.77 4.21 10.65
C PHE A 169 -15.01 3.13 11.71
N ARG A 170 -15.72 3.46 12.82
CA ARG A 170 -16.04 2.51 13.88
C ARG A 170 -16.81 1.30 13.37
N ARG A 171 -17.77 1.51 12.46
CA ARG A 171 -18.55 0.41 11.88
C ARG A 171 -17.67 -0.57 11.13
N GLN A 172 -16.76 -0.08 10.30
CA GLN A 172 -15.84 -0.91 9.51
C GLN A 172 -14.75 -1.56 10.35
N LEU A 173 -14.26 -0.87 11.39
CA LEU A 173 -13.33 -1.43 12.36
C LEU A 173 -13.94 -2.65 13.09
N ARG A 174 -15.22 -2.59 13.45
CA ARG A 174 -15.93 -3.75 14.03
C ARG A 174 -16.06 -4.91 13.05
N PHE A 175 -16.28 -4.66 11.74
CA PHE A 175 -16.24 -5.70 10.74
C PHE A 175 -14.88 -6.39 10.67
N ALA A 176 -13.79 -5.64 10.77
CA ALA A 176 -12.45 -6.22 10.79
C ALA A 176 -12.24 -7.12 12.02
N HIS A 177 -12.69 -6.69 13.20
CA HIS A 177 -12.68 -7.52 14.41
C HIS A 177 -13.48 -8.81 14.24
N GLU A 178 -14.72 -8.73 13.76
CA GLU A 178 -15.59 -9.89 13.54
C GLU A 178 -15.02 -10.90 12.54
N ARG A 179 -14.31 -10.41 11.54
CA ARG A 179 -13.71 -11.23 10.47
C ARG A 179 -12.27 -11.63 10.76
N GLN A 180 -11.67 -11.15 11.87
CA GLN A 180 -10.26 -11.37 12.22
C GLN A 180 -9.32 -10.93 11.08
N LEU A 181 -9.58 -9.77 10.48
CA LEU A 181 -8.79 -9.16 9.42
C LEU A 181 -8.02 -7.95 9.96
N PRO A 182 -6.85 -7.62 9.37
CA PRO A 182 -6.18 -6.36 9.64
C PRO A 182 -6.97 -5.20 9.04
N VAL A 183 -6.66 -3.98 9.49
CA VAL A 183 -7.21 -2.75 8.92
C VAL A 183 -6.13 -1.87 8.33
N GLU A 184 -6.45 -1.22 7.23
CA GLU A 184 -5.63 -0.21 6.59
C GLU A 184 -6.31 1.15 6.76
N LEU A 185 -5.58 2.10 7.38
CA LEU A 185 -6.12 3.40 7.78
C LEU A 185 -5.68 4.51 6.85
N HIS A 186 -6.67 5.22 6.31
CA HIS A 186 -6.51 6.53 5.70
C HIS A 186 -6.70 7.62 6.77
N LEU A 187 -5.64 8.37 7.07
CA LEU A 187 -5.70 9.48 8.01
C LEU A 187 -5.12 10.75 7.39
N ARG A 188 -5.95 11.77 7.26
CA ARG A 188 -5.55 13.08 6.75
C ARG A 188 -6.10 14.18 7.62
N ASP A 189 -5.19 14.97 8.18
CA ASP A 189 -5.54 16.14 8.99
C ASP A 189 -6.01 17.33 8.15
N GLY A 190 -6.62 18.28 8.81
CA GLY A 190 -6.89 19.60 8.29
C GLY A 190 -5.62 20.44 8.13
N GLU A 191 -5.80 21.74 7.98
CA GLU A 191 -4.68 22.68 7.89
C GLU A 191 -4.13 22.95 9.29
N ASP A 192 -2.83 22.74 9.50
CA ASP A 192 -2.10 23.04 10.75
C ASP A 192 -2.64 22.36 12.04
N ASP A 193 -3.23 21.16 11.93
CA ASP A 193 -3.71 20.40 13.09
C ASP A 193 -3.37 18.89 12.98
N THR A 194 -3.74 18.10 14.01
CA THR A 194 -3.61 16.64 14.08
C THR A 194 -4.96 15.97 14.40
N ALA A 195 -6.05 16.64 14.08
CA ALA A 195 -7.38 16.27 14.56
C ALA A 195 -7.86 14.90 14.07
N ALA A 196 -7.51 14.51 12.83
CA ALA A 196 -7.85 13.19 12.31
C ALA A 196 -7.05 12.09 13.00
N HIS A 197 -5.75 12.29 13.20
CA HIS A 197 -4.89 11.34 13.92
C HIS A 197 -5.31 11.22 15.39
N ASP A 198 -5.58 12.34 16.08
CA ASP A 198 -6.01 12.33 17.48
C ASP A 198 -7.35 11.60 17.66
N LEU A 199 -8.30 11.82 16.74
CA LEU A 199 -9.57 11.11 16.75
C LEU A 199 -9.37 9.62 16.45
N ALA A 200 -8.53 9.26 15.48
CA ALA A 200 -8.25 7.87 15.16
C ALA A 200 -7.62 7.12 16.35
N ILE A 201 -6.65 7.73 17.06
CA ILE A 201 -6.06 7.14 18.28
C ILE A 201 -7.13 6.91 19.34
N ARG A 202 -8.05 7.87 19.53
CA ARG A 202 -9.16 7.70 20.47
C ARG A 202 -10.05 6.51 20.07
N VAL A 203 -10.43 6.42 18.80
CA VAL A 203 -11.25 5.31 18.29
C VAL A 203 -10.53 3.96 18.48
N LEU A 204 -9.26 3.88 18.13
CA LEU A 204 -8.47 2.65 18.29
C LEU A 204 -8.29 2.24 19.75
N ARG A 205 -8.20 3.19 20.68
CA ARG A 205 -8.14 2.89 22.13
C ARG A 205 -9.48 2.41 22.69
N GLU A 206 -10.58 2.91 22.15
CA GLU A 206 -11.93 2.56 22.60
C GLU A 206 -12.43 1.24 21.99
N GLU A 207 -12.23 1.02 20.69
CA GLU A 207 -12.69 -0.18 19.98
C GLU A 207 -11.66 -1.32 20.01
N GLY A 208 -10.38 -0.99 20.26
CA GLY A 208 -9.22 -1.90 20.12
C GLY A 208 -8.63 -1.91 18.71
N VAL A 209 -7.34 -2.21 18.62
CA VAL A 209 -6.70 -2.56 17.34
C VAL A 209 -7.06 -4.01 17.02
N PRO A 210 -7.46 -4.35 15.78
CA PRO A 210 -7.70 -5.75 15.41
C PRO A 210 -6.49 -6.65 15.72
N GLU A 211 -6.74 -7.90 16.14
CA GLU A 211 -5.68 -8.84 16.53
C GLU A 211 -4.67 -9.09 15.39
N ARG A 212 -5.13 -9.04 14.14
CA ARG A 212 -4.29 -9.18 12.94
C ARG A 212 -3.42 -7.97 12.67
N GLY A 213 -3.72 -6.82 13.26
CA GLY A 213 -2.96 -5.60 13.12
C GLY A 213 -3.72 -4.47 12.43
N CYS A 214 -3.01 -3.39 12.30
CA CYS A 214 -3.46 -2.16 11.68
C CYS A 214 -2.25 -1.50 11.02
N ASP A 215 -2.42 -0.84 9.90
CA ASP A 215 -1.41 0.05 9.35
C ASP A 215 -1.98 1.43 9.02
N LEU A 216 -1.09 2.41 9.10
CA LEU A 216 -1.32 3.75 8.60
C LEU A 216 -0.68 3.82 7.23
N HIS A 217 -1.51 3.84 6.18
CA HIS A 217 -0.99 4.06 4.84
C HIS A 217 -0.61 5.53 4.63
N CYS A 218 0.24 5.79 3.66
CA CYS A 218 0.69 7.12 3.21
C CYS A 218 1.13 8.05 4.35
N PHE A 219 1.92 7.53 5.32
CA PHE A 219 2.32 8.30 6.48
C PHE A 219 3.25 9.46 6.09
N THR A 220 2.80 10.68 6.35
CA THR A 220 3.51 11.93 5.98
C THR A 220 3.68 12.89 7.15
N GLN A 221 3.45 12.44 8.37
CA GLN A 221 3.49 13.23 9.59
C GLN A 221 4.84 13.11 10.34
N SER A 222 4.92 13.80 11.48
CA SER A 222 6.10 13.78 12.34
C SER A 222 6.16 12.54 13.25
N LEU A 223 7.31 12.36 13.89
CA LEU A 223 7.50 11.33 14.91
C LEU A 223 6.49 11.42 16.06
N GLU A 224 6.16 12.64 16.48
CA GLU A 224 5.23 12.87 17.59
C GLU A 224 3.81 12.35 17.25
N VAL A 225 3.38 12.53 16.02
CA VAL A 225 2.09 12.01 15.53
C VAL A 225 2.14 10.49 15.38
N MET A 226 3.29 9.93 14.95
CA MET A 226 3.49 8.49 14.78
C MET A 226 3.47 7.72 16.11
N ALA A 227 4.11 8.27 17.14
CA ALA A 227 4.43 7.55 18.37
C ALA A 227 3.20 6.86 19.03
N PRO A 228 2.02 7.50 19.18
CA PRO A 228 0.86 6.85 19.77
C PRO A 228 0.34 5.63 18.98
N PHE A 229 0.49 5.61 17.66
CA PHE A 229 0.12 4.46 16.82
C PHE A 229 1.11 3.31 16.98
N VAL A 230 2.40 3.61 17.06
CA VAL A 230 3.45 2.63 17.36
C VAL A 230 3.23 2.00 18.72
N GLU A 231 2.83 2.75 19.74
CA GLU A 231 2.48 2.24 21.07
C GLU A 231 1.29 1.27 21.02
N LEU A 232 0.36 1.45 20.10
CA LEU A 232 -0.76 0.54 19.86
C LEU A 232 -0.39 -0.66 18.96
N GLY A 233 0.85 -0.74 18.48
CA GLY A 233 1.33 -1.80 17.61
C GLY A 233 0.92 -1.65 16.16
N CYS A 234 0.50 -0.45 15.72
CA CYS A 234 0.17 -0.19 14.33
C CYS A 234 1.43 -0.15 13.46
N HIS A 235 1.37 -0.73 12.28
CA HIS A 235 2.39 -0.58 11.25
C HIS A 235 2.30 0.81 10.63
N ILE A 236 3.43 1.27 10.07
CA ILE A 236 3.54 2.59 9.46
C ILE A 236 4.10 2.42 8.04
N ALA A 237 3.31 2.78 7.03
CA ALA A 237 3.70 2.67 5.64
C ALA A 237 4.25 4.00 5.12
N PHE A 238 5.43 3.92 4.50
CA PHE A 238 6.14 5.07 3.95
C PHE A 238 6.22 4.95 2.43
N GLY A 239 5.56 5.88 1.74
CA GLY A 239 5.52 5.97 0.28
C GLY A 239 6.52 6.97 -0.30
N GLY A 240 6.24 7.43 -1.53
CA GLY A 240 7.10 8.34 -2.29
C GLY A 240 7.47 9.64 -1.59
N ALA A 241 6.64 10.11 -0.65
CA ALA A 241 6.88 11.33 0.12
C ALA A 241 8.21 11.33 0.88
N VAL A 242 8.67 10.16 1.36
CA VAL A 242 9.95 10.04 2.10
C VAL A 242 11.13 10.50 1.24
N THR A 243 11.01 10.44 -0.10
CA THR A 243 12.04 10.83 -1.07
C THR A 243 12.09 12.33 -1.36
N PHE A 244 11.08 13.11 -0.93
CA PHE A 244 10.99 14.51 -1.27
C PHE A 244 12.01 15.35 -0.49
N ARG A 245 12.45 16.46 -1.11
CA ARG A 245 13.52 17.29 -0.57
C ARG A 245 13.24 17.86 0.83
N ARG A 246 11.97 18.16 1.14
CA ARG A 246 11.55 18.80 2.40
C ARG A 246 10.84 17.82 3.35
N SER A 247 11.20 16.55 3.32
CA SER A 247 10.57 15.50 4.11
C SER A 247 11.49 14.96 5.22
N ASP A 248 12.22 15.87 5.88
CA ASP A 248 13.14 15.47 6.97
C ASP A 248 12.37 14.90 8.17
N ASP A 249 11.17 15.42 8.46
CA ASP A 249 10.30 14.91 9.53
C ASP A 249 9.84 13.48 9.22
N ILE A 250 9.42 13.20 7.96
CA ILE A 250 9.03 11.86 7.52
C ILE A 250 10.22 10.89 7.62
N ARG A 251 11.42 11.31 7.21
CA ARG A 251 12.64 10.49 7.33
C ARG A 251 13.00 10.23 8.78
N SER A 252 12.83 11.23 9.66
CA SER A 252 13.03 11.08 11.09
C SER A 252 12.05 10.08 11.69
N ALA A 253 10.77 10.16 11.32
CA ALA A 253 9.75 9.18 11.71
C ALA A 253 10.09 7.77 11.20
N ALA A 254 10.50 7.62 9.94
CA ALA A 254 10.89 6.34 9.35
C ALA A 254 12.13 5.72 10.05
N CYS A 255 13.08 6.54 10.50
CA CYS A 255 14.19 6.05 11.31
C CYS A 255 13.76 5.61 12.72
N ALA A 256 12.84 6.34 13.35
CA ALA A 256 12.35 6.03 14.69
C ALA A 256 11.31 4.89 14.70
N CYS A 257 10.68 4.59 13.57
CA CYS A 257 9.72 3.49 13.47
C CYS A 257 10.40 2.16 13.83
N PRO A 258 9.82 1.37 14.75
CA PRO A 258 10.32 0.04 15.08
C PRO A 258 10.44 -0.83 13.84
N LYS A 259 11.53 -1.63 13.77
CA LYS A 259 11.79 -2.47 12.60
C LYS A 259 10.62 -3.38 12.23
N ASN A 260 9.94 -3.91 13.22
CA ASN A 260 8.80 -4.84 13.05
C ASN A 260 7.46 -4.17 12.72
N LEU A 261 7.42 -2.84 12.58
CA LEU A 261 6.22 -2.07 12.24
C LEU A 261 6.41 -1.25 10.96
N LEU A 262 7.57 -1.33 10.31
CA LEU A 262 7.92 -0.56 9.13
C LEU A 262 7.35 -1.21 7.86
N LEU A 263 6.65 -0.44 7.03
CA LEU A 263 6.14 -0.87 5.71
C LEU A 263 6.60 0.09 4.61
N SER A 264 6.52 -0.39 3.36
CA SER A 264 6.71 0.40 2.15
C SER A 264 5.52 0.29 1.22
N GLU A 265 5.20 1.39 0.54
CA GLU A 265 4.10 1.49 -0.40
C GLU A 265 4.38 2.49 -1.50
N THR A 266 3.47 2.60 -2.47
CA THR A 266 3.50 3.67 -3.48
C THR A 266 2.42 4.71 -3.30
N ASP A 267 1.22 4.33 -2.89
CA ASP A 267 -0.01 5.10 -3.04
C ASP A 267 -0.25 5.48 -4.52
N SER A 268 0.11 4.54 -5.44
CA SER A 268 -0.09 4.77 -6.89
C SER A 268 -1.58 4.96 -7.22
N PRO A 269 -1.94 5.84 -8.14
CA PRO A 269 -1.13 6.64 -9.07
C PRO A 269 -0.57 7.96 -8.50
N TYR A 270 -0.67 8.16 -7.19
CA TYR A 270 -0.24 9.38 -6.50
C TYR A 270 1.21 9.28 -6.04
N MET A 271 1.73 10.33 -5.44
CA MET A 271 2.96 10.37 -4.64
C MET A 271 4.23 9.80 -5.29
N ALA A 272 4.37 9.87 -6.64
CA ALA A 272 5.56 9.37 -7.33
C ALA A 272 6.87 9.86 -6.68
N PRO A 273 7.82 8.93 -6.36
CA PRO A 273 9.06 9.26 -5.67
C PRO A 273 10.03 10.05 -6.56
N VAL A 274 11.03 10.69 -5.94
CA VAL A 274 12.20 11.21 -6.66
C VAL A 274 13.03 10.00 -7.15
N PRO A 275 13.48 10.01 -8.43
CA PRO A 275 13.52 11.13 -9.37
C PRO A 275 12.29 11.26 -10.30
N LEU A 276 11.25 10.48 -10.09
CA LEU A 276 10.07 10.40 -10.96
C LEU A 276 8.93 11.35 -10.54
N ARG A 277 9.17 12.23 -9.57
CA ARG A 277 8.15 13.15 -9.05
C ARG A 277 7.43 13.93 -10.17
N GLY A 278 6.10 13.93 -10.10
CA GLY A 278 5.24 14.56 -11.08
C GLY A 278 4.84 13.65 -12.25
N TRP A 279 5.25 12.38 -12.21
CA TRP A 279 4.72 11.34 -13.06
C TRP A 279 3.46 10.72 -12.44
N GLU A 280 2.69 10.00 -13.22
CA GLU A 280 1.73 9.05 -12.68
C GLU A 280 2.52 7.92 -12.02
N CYS A 281 2.28 7.70 -10.72
CA CYS A 281 2.99 6.68 -9.96
C CYS A 281 2.50 5.28 -10.35
N GLU A 282 3.38 4.30 -10.32
CA GLU A 282 3.03 2.89 -10.49
C GLU A 282 3.74 2.02 -9.44
N PRO A 283 3.26 0.79 -9.15
CA PRO A 283 3.80 -0.05 -8.07
C PRO A 283 5.31 -0.33 -8.19
N ALA A 284 5.87 -0.39 -9.40
CA ALA A 284 7.33 -0.52 -9.60
C ALA A 284 8.15 0.57 -8.90
N MET A 285 7.54 1.74 -8.66
CA MET A 285 8.21 2.89 -8.06
C MET A 285 8.45 2.74 -6.55
N VAL A 286 7.84 1.74 -5.89
CA VAL A 286 8.14 1.42 -4.48
C VAL A 286 9.63 1.12 -4.27
N ALA A 287 10.33 0.63 -5.30
CA ALA A 287 11.76 0.36 -5.25
C ALA A 287 12.59 1.58 -4.84
N PHE A 288 12.17 2.80 -5.24
CA PHE A 288 12.84 4.05 -4.84
C PHE A 288 12.58 4.41 -3.38
N SER A 289 11.33 4.23 -2.91
CA SER A 289 10.96 4.47 -1.51
C SER A 289 11.70 3.50 -0.59
N ALA A 290 11.68 2.20 -0.90
CA ALA A 290 12.38 1.16 -0.13
C ALA A 290 13.90 1.38 -0.10
N ALA A 291 14.50 1.78 -1.24
CA ALA A 291 15.92 2.10 -1.32
C ALA A 291 16.29 3.26 -0.39
N LEU A 292 15.49 4.34 -0.41
CA LEU A 292 15.75 5.48 0.47
C LEU A 292 15.53 5.14 1.95
N LEU A 293 14.48 4.40 2.29
CA LEU A 293 14.27 3.91 3.67
C LEU A 293 15.50 3.13 4.17
N ALA A 294 16.03 2.22 3.34
CA ALA A 294 17.24 1.46 3.67
C ALA A 294 18.47 2.36 3.80
N ASP A 295 18.61 3.40 2.96
CA ASP A 295 19.74 4.34 3.02
C ASP A 295 19.69 5.22 4.27
N VAL A 296 18.55 5.80 4.61
CA VAL A 296 18.44 6.68 5.79
C VAL A 296 18.61 5.89 7.09
N ARG A 297 18.07 4.66 7.18
CA ARG A 297 18.27 3.79 8.35
C ARG A 297 19.71 3.31 8.47
N LYS A 298 20.38 3.01 7.36
CA LYS A 298 21.82 2.72 7.35
C LYS A 298 22.65 3.89 7.82
N ALA A 299 22.36 5.08 7.32
CA ALA A 299 23.12 6.29 7.65
C ALA A 299 22.91 6.75 9.11
N THR A 300 21.69 6.59 9.66
CA THR A 300 21.31 7.11 10.97
C THR A 300 21.49 6.09 12.10
N LEU A 301 21.16 4.82 11.84
CA LEU A 301 21.09 3.76 12.85
C LEU A 301 22.16 2.68 12.66
N ASP A 302 22.96 2.76 11.61
CA ASP A 302 23.93 1.73 11.16
C ASP A 302 23.28 0.35 10.88
N VAL A 303 21.98 0.33 10.59
CA VAL A 303 21.25 -0.88 10.20
C VAL A 303 21.65 -1.29 8.78
N PRO A 304 22.07 -2.54 8.52
CA PRO A 304 22.35 -2.99 7.16
C PRO A 304 21.16 -2.82 6.23
N ARG A 305 21.39 -2.35 5.01
CA ARG A 305 20.32 -2.13 4.00
C ARG A 305 19.43 -3.37 3.83
N GLU A 306 20.04 -4.54 3.70
CA GLU A 306 19.34 -5.81 3.54
C GLU A 306 18.38 -6.11 4.71
N GLU A 307 18.74 -5.72 5.94
CA GLU A 307 17.88 -5.90 7.11
C GLU A 307 16.63 -5.02 7.03
N THR A 308 16.72 -3.80 6.49
CA THR A 308 15.56 -2.94 6.24
C THR A 308 14.66 -3.54 5.16
N TYR A 309 15.20 -3.98 4.04
CA TYR A 309 14.42 -4.63 2.99
C TYR A 309 13.72 -5.90 3.47
N ARG A 310 14.44 -6.72 4.25
CA ARG A 310 13.87 -7.91 4.89
C ARG A 310 12.68 -7.56 5.79
N ALA A 311 12.84 -6.54 6.63
CA ALA A 311 11.77 -6.09 7.52
C ALA A 311 10.54 -5.60 6.75
N LEU A 312 10.71 -4.81 5.69
CA LEU A 312 9.62 -4.34 4.84
C LEU A 312 8.80 -5.51 4.26
N TRP A 313 9.49 -6.54 3.76
CA TRP A 313 8.86 -7.75 3.23
C TRP A 313 8.15 -8.59 4.31
N GLU A 314 8.87 -8.95 5.38
CA GLU A 314 8.36 -9.81 6.44
C GLU A 314 7.17 -9.17 7.18
N ASN A 315 7.21 -7.85 7.42
CA ASN A 315 6.12 -7.13 8.07
C ASN A 315 4.86 -7.10 7.21
N ALA A 316 4.99 -6.82 5.90
CA ALA A 316 3.86 -6.84 4.98
C ALA A 316 3.19 -8.22 4.94
N CYS A 317 3.99 -9.30 4.83
CA CYS A 317 3.45 -10.65 4.87
C CYS A 317 2.77 -10.96 6.22
N THR A 318 3.36 -10.52 7.33
CA THR A 318 2.81 -10.76 8.67
C THR A 318 1.48 -10.05 8.87
N LEU A 319 1.40 -8.77 8.50
CA LEU A 319 0.19 -7.96 8.62
C LEU A 319 -0.97 -8.60 7.87
N PHE A 320 -0.76 -8.96 6.62
CA PHE A 320 -1.82 -9.51 5.76
C PHE A 320 -2.01 -11.04 5.90
N GLY A 321 -1.32 -11.68 6.85
CA GLY A 321 -1.46 -13.11 7.12
C GLY A 321 -0.96 -14.01 5.98
N LEU A 322 0.00 -13.50 5.19
CA LEU A 322 0.62 -14.19 4.08
C LEU A 322 1.92 -14.89 4.53
N SER A 323 2.30 -15.94 3.85
CA SER A 323 3.58 -16.60 4.16
C SER A 323 4.73 -15.78 3.57
N PRO A 324 5.74 -15.39 4.37
CA PRO A 324 6.91 -14.69 3.85
C PRO A 324 7.81 -15.60 2.99
N MET A 325 7.58 -16.92 3.02
CA MET A 325 8.29 -17.93 2.23
C MET A 325 7.28 -18.96 1.71
N CYS A 326 7.43 -19.39 0.45
CA CYS A 326 6.75 -20.60 0.01
C CYS A 326 7.21 -21.77 0.88
N ALA A 327 6.28 -22.59 1.37
CA ALA A 327 6.65 -23.84 2.02
C ALA A 327 7.57 -24.60 1.06
N ALA A 328 8.79 -24.93 1.54
CA ALA A 328 9.68 -25.78 0.78
C ALA A 328 8.93 -27.08 0.53
N GLY A 329 8.52 -27.32 -0.75
CA GLY A 329 7.85 -28.53 -1.18
C GLY A 329 8.77 -29.73 -1.12
#